data_1567412de58f7b6e7d388728e82a2a57
#
_entry.id   1567412de58f7b6e7d388728e82a2a57
#
_cell.length_a   1.000
_cell.length_b   1.000
_cell.length_c   1.000
_cell.angle_alpha   90.00
_cell.angle_beta   90.00
_cell.angle_gamma   90.00
#
_symmetry.space_group_name_H-M   'P 1'
#
loop_
_entity.id
_entity.type
_entity.pdbx_description
1 polymer ?
#
loop_
_entity_poly.entity_id
_entity_poly.type
_entity_poly.pdbx_seq_one_letter_code
_entity_poly.pdbx_strand_id
1 'polypeptide(L)'
;MSGLQGRAIGSISGCRPDDRATLLAVRELRRVGVFCGSSAGNQQPIHTLARELGATLTQQSIGLVYGGGKVGVMGMLADAVLETGGEAIGVLPNGLFSREVPHDNLTQLHLVDSMHDRKRLMYDLSDGFVILPGGLGTLDELFEAATWNQLKLHEPLKPITMLDQDDFWLALFAFLDRTVDVGFVKPTARLMFQRSVSPCEALDQLRSFEF
;
A
#
# COMPACT_ATOMS: atom_id res chain seq x y z
N MET A 1 -4.02 50.26 -4.33
CA MET A 1 -3.48 49.54 -5.50
C MET A 1 -2.28 48.71 -5.04
N SER A 2 -2.42 47.45 -4.77
CA SER A 2 -1.31 46.49 -4.68
C SER A 2 -1.91 45.12 -4.78
N GLY A 3 -1.58 44.44 -5.87
CA GLY A 3 -2.15 43.14 -6.23
C GLY A 3 -1.61 42.01 -5.38
N LEU A 4 -2.52 41.16 -4.94
CA LEU A 4 -2.22 39.82 -4.41
C LEU A 4 -1.98 38.88 -5.59
N GLN A 5 -0.73 38.55 -5.83
CA GLN A 5 -0.35 37.47 -6.75
C GLN A 5 -0.62 36.11 -6.05
N GLY A 6 -1.58 35.37 -6.58
CA GLY A 6 -1.82 33.99 -6.22
C GLY A 6 -0.61 33.12 -6.58
N ARG A 7 -0.06 32.40 -5.61
CA ARG A 7 0.92 31.34 -5.86
C ARG A 7 0.18 30.18 -6.54
N ALA A 8 0.58 29.89 -7.76
CA ALA A 8 0.18 28.69 -8.48
C ALA A 8 0.71 27.47 -7.71
N ILE A 9 -0.21 26.54 -7.43
CA ILE A 9 0.10 25.19 -6.92
C ILE A 9 0.89 24.51 -8.03
N GLY A 10 2.11 24.05 -7.71
CA GLY A 10 3.00 23.37 -8.65
C GLY A 10 2.29 22.16 -9.26
N SER A 11 2.29 22.06 -10.57
CA SER A 11 1.78 20.93 -11.32
C SER A 11 2.57 19.69 -10.91
N ILE A 12 1.88 18.72 -10.29
CA ILE A 12 2.40 17.38 -10.10
C ILE A 12 2.65 16.82 -11.51
N SER A 13 3.92 16.51 -11.80
CA SER A 13 4.32 15.89 -13.07
C SER A 13 3.57 14.57 -13.20
N GLY A 14 2.59 14.51 -14.10
CA GLY A 14 1.71 13.37 -14.27
C GLY A 14 2.50 12.12 -14.66
N CYS A 15 2.21 11.03 -13.96
CA CYS A 15 2.63 9.69 -14.30
C CYS A 15 2.07 9.33 -15.69
N ARG A 16 2.90 9.37 -16.75
CA ARG A 16 2.52 8.91 -18.08
C ARG A 16 3.05 7.49 -18.28
N PRO A 17 2.26 6.55 -18.79
CA PRO A 17 2.80 5.26 -19.21
C PRO A 17 3.83 5.49 -20.32
N ASP A 18 5.02 4.92 -20.16
CA ASP A 18 6.08 5.00 -21.16
C ASP A 18 5.70 4.13 -22.37
N ASP A 19 5.66 4.73 -23.58
CA ASP A 19 5.24 4.10 -24.85
C ASP A 19 6.24 3.04 -25.38
N ARG A 20 7.15 2.56 -24.55
CA ARG A 20 8.19 1.58 -24.90
C ARG A 20 8.11 0.25 -24.15
N ALA A 21 6.97 -0.13 -23.62
CA ALA A 21 6.80 -1.46 -23.04
C ALA A 21 6.66 -2.51 -24.14
N THR A 22 7.73 -3.25 -24.40
CA THR A 22 7.70 -4.57 -25.01
C THR A 22 6.55 -5.37 -24.40
N LEU A 23 5.77 -6.11 -25.19
CA LEU A 23 4.59 -6.93 -24.87
C LEU A 23 4.85 -8.00 -23.76
N LEU A 24 5.24 -7.57 -22.59
CA LEU A 24 5.09 -8.37 -21.37
C LEU A 24 3.63 -8.17 -20.93
N ALA A 25 2.96 -9.23 -20.54
CA ALA A 25 1.58 -9.17 -20.05
C ALA A 25 1.55 -8.29 -18.81
N VAL A 26 1.27 -6.99 -18.97
CA VAL A 26 1.17 -6.04 -17.86
C VAL A 26 -0.03 -6.46 -17.02
N ARG A 27 0.19 -6.73 -15.75
CA ARG A 27 -0.88 -7.06 -14.80
C ARG A 27 -1.86 -5.89 -14.69
N GLU A 28 -3.15 -6.16 -14.87
CA GLU A 28 -4.19 -5.19 -14.56
C GLU A 28 -4.29 -5.02 -13.04
N LEU A 29 -4.22 -3.78 -12.58
CA LEU A 29 -4.45 -3.43 -11.17
C LEU A 29 -5.80 -2.71 -11.07
N ARG A 30 -6.80 -3.38 -10.54
CA ARG A 30 -8.12 -2.80 -10.23
C ARG A 30 -8.17 -2.27 -8.81
N ARG A 31 -7.54 -3.01 -7.88
CA ARG A 31 -7.47 -2.65 -6.46
C ARG A 31 -6.12 -3.00 -5.88
N VAL A 32 -5.60 -2.10 -5.07
CA VAL A 32 -4.34 -2.28 -4.35
C VAL A 32 -4.60 -2.30 -2.85
N GLY A 33 -4.12 -3.36 -2.21
CA GLY A 33 -4.08 -3.46 -0.76
C GLY A 33 -2.98 -2.58 -0.20
N VAL A 34 -3.27 -1.80 0.85
CA VAL A 34 -2.25 -0.99 1.50
C VAL A 34 -2.18 -1.34 2.98
N PHE A 35 -0.99 -1.78 3.41
CA PHE A 35 -0.66 -1.98 4.81
C PHE A 35 0.13 -0.79 5.33
N CYS A 36 -0.31 -0.18 6.42
CA CYS A 36 0.30 1.02 6.97
C CYS A 36 -0.01 1.18 8.46
N GLY A 37 0.63 2.16 9.10
CA GLY A 37 0.43 2.41 10.54
C GLY A 37 -0.98 2.89 10.89
N SER A 38 -1.58 2.33 11.94
CA SER A 38 -2.79 2.84 12.61
C SER A 38 -2.50 4.11 13.41
N SER A 39 -1.25 4.38 13.76
CA SER A 39 -0.79 5.63 14.35
C SER A 39 -0.30 6.58 13.27
N ALA A 40 -0.43 7.90 13.50
CA ALA A 40 0.09 8.91 12.58
C ALA A 40 1.63 8.92 12.51
N GLY A 41 2.31 8.38 13.54
CA GLY A 41 3.75 8.57 13.68
C GLY A 41 4.07 10.02 14.03
N ASN A 42 5.35 10.38 13.94
CA ASN A 42 5.84 11.73 14.23
C ASN A 42 6.59 12.37 13.05
N GLN A 43 6.49 11.78 11.86
CA GLN A 43 7.23 12.20 10.68
C GLN A 43 6.28 12.70 9.58
N GLN A 44 6.36 13.99 9.28
CA GLN A 44 5.56 14.64 8.25
C GLN A 44 5.73 14.03 6.84
N PRO A 45 6.93 13.59 6.40
CA PRO A 45 7.10 12.94 5.11
C PRO A 45 6.18 11.71 4.91
N ILE A 46 5.98 10.89 5.95
CA ILE A 46 5.10 9.71 5.87
C ILE A 46 3.64 10.12 5.60
N HIS A 47 3.18 11.22 6.21
CA HIS A 47 1.84 11.75 6.00
C HIS A 47 1.65 12.26 4.56
N THR A 48 2.66 12.94 4.03
CA THR A 48 2.67 13.40 2.64
C THR A 48 2.64 12.23 1.67
N LEU A 49 3.48 11.23 1.92
CA LEU A 49 3.57 10.02 1.10
C LEU A 49 2.25 9.24 1.05
N ALA A 50 1.55 9.12 2.18
CA ALA A 50 0.23 8.48 2.24
C ALA A 50 -0.81 9.22 1.39
N ARG A 51 -0.84 10.55 1.45
CA ARG A 51 -1.74 11.37 0.62
C ARG A 51 -1.39 11.29 -0.86
N GLU A 52 -0.11 11.34 -1.20
CA GLU A 52 0.36 11.18 -2.58
C GLU A 52 -0.02 9.82 -3.15
N LEU A 53 0.12 8.74 -2.36
CA LEU A 53 -0.32 7.41 -2.78
C LEU A 53 -1.84 7.38 -3.02
N GLY A 54 -2.66 7.93 -2.12
CA GLY A 54 -4.11 7.99 -2.28
C GLY A 54 -4.52 8.72 -3.55
N ALA A 55 -3.95 9.90 -3.80
CA ALA A 55 -4.20 10.68 -5.01
C ALA A 55 -3.77 9.93 -6.29
N THR A 56 -2.61 9.25 -6.24
CA THR A 56 -2.08 8.49 -7.39
C THR A 56 -2.97 7.27 -7.71
N LEU A 57 -3.47 6.55 -6.70
CA LEU A 57 -4.41 5.46 -6.89
C LEU A 57 -5.66 5.94 -7.65
N THR A 58 -6.26 7.04 -7.19
CA THR A 58 -7.47 7.61 -7.85
C THR A 58 -7.18 8.08 -9.26
N GLN A 59 -6.06 8.78 -9.50
CA GLN A 59 -5.66 9.23 -10.84
C GLN A 59 -5.51 8.08 -11.84
N GLN A 60 -5.11 6.90 -11.36
CA GLN A 60 -4.95 5.70 -12.18
C GLN A 60 -6.19 4.79 -12.17
N SER A 61 -7.30 5.23 -11.58
CA SER A 61 -8.56 4.48 -11.45
C SER A 61 -8.39 3.15 -10.70
N ILE A 62 -7.50 3.12 -9.70
CA ILE A 62 -7.23 1.96 -8.85
C ILE A 62 -7.91 2.18 -7.50
N GLY A 63 -8.73 1.20 -7.08
CA GLY A 63 -9.37 1.19 -5.76
C GLY A 63 -8.38 0.88 -4.64
N LEU A 64 -8.59 1.48 -3.47
CA LEU A 64 -7.87 1.20 -2.23
C LEU A 64 -8.57 0.09 -1.46
N VAL A 65 -7.81 -0.91 -1.00
CA VAL A 65 -8.23 -1.87 0.04
C VAL A 65 -7.32 -1.71 1.24
N TYR A 66 -7.89 -1.48 2.44
CA TYR A 66 -7.08 -1.25 3.63
C TYR A 66 -7.81 -1.67 4.93
N GLY A 67 -7.19 -1.45 6.08
CA GLY A 67 -7.71 -1.87 7.38
C GLY A 67 -8.98 -1.17 7.88
N GLY A 68 -9.51 -0.17 7.18
CA GLY A 68 -10.80 0.47 7.49
C GLY A 68 -10.74 1.53 8.59
N GLY A 69 -9.59 1.80 9.20
CA GLY A 69 -9.43 2.77 10.28
C GLY A 69 -9.43 4.22 9.81
N LYS A 70 -10.01 5.13 10.64
CA LYS A 70 -10.08 6.58 10.40
C LYS A 70 -8.84 7.34 10.86
N VAL A 71 -8.03 6.73 11.74
CA VAL A 71 -6.94 7.41 12.45
C VAL A 71 -5.58 7.03 11.84
N GLY A 72 -4.59 7.90 12.05
CA GLY A 72 -3.21 7.65 11.66
C GLY A 72 -2.97 7.72 10.15
N VAL A 73 -1.97 7.00 9.68
CA VAL A 73 -1.62 6.93 8.25
C VAL A 73 -2.76 6.33 7.43
N MET A 74 -3.50 5.36 8.01
CA MET A 74 -4.68 4.76 7.40
C MET A 74 -5.76 5.78 7.04
N GLY A 75 -6.12 6.66 7.99
CA GLY A 75 -7.13 7.71 7.77
C GLY A 75 -6.67 8.70 6.68
N MET A 76 -5.44 9.18 6.77
CA MET A 76 -4.88 10.12 5.78
C MET A 76 -4.87 9.57 4.35
N LEU A 77 -4.58 8.28 4.20
CA LEU A 77 -4.61 7.59 2.91
C LEU A 77 -6.04 7.50 2.37
N ALA A 78 -6.99 7.05 3.19
CA ALA A 78 -8.38 6.90 2.79
C ALA A 78 -9.03 8.26 2.47
N ASP A 79 -8.78 9.30 3.30
CA ASP A 79 -9.22 10.66 3.03
C ASP A 79 -8.74 11.13 1.65
N ALA A 80 -7.46 10.95 1.32
CA ALA A 80 -6.91 11.39 0.04
C ALA A 80 -7.53 10.68 -1.18
N VAL A 81 -7.87 9.39 -1.05
CA VAL A 81 -8.60 8.64 -2.09
C VAL A 81 -10.01 9.20 -2.25
N LEU A 82 -10.74 9.38 -1.15
CA LEU A 82 -12.14 9.81 -1.17
C LEU A 82 -12.30 11.27 -1.61
N GLU A 83 -11.41 12.17 -1.16
CA GLU A 83 -11.39 13.59 -1.55
C GLU A 83 -11.18 13.77 -3.07
N THR A 84 -10.49 12.84 -3.70
CA THR A 84 -10.27 12.83 -5.16
C THR A 84 -11.27 11.99 -5.93
N GLY A 85 -12.30 11.44 -5.27
CA GLY A 85 -13.41 10.69 -5.88
C GLY A 85 -13.08 9.22 -6.19
N GLY A 86 -12.07 8.64 -5.54
CA GLY A 86 -11.66 7.25 -5.68
C GLY A 86 -12.49 6.27 -4.84
N GLU A 87 -12.28 4.98 -5.08
CA GLU A 87 -12.88 3.88 -4.31
C GLU A 87 -11.99 3.55 -3.12
N ALA A 88 -12.55 3.55 -1.89
CA ALA A 88 -11.88 3.10 -0.68
C ALA A 88 -12.71 2.03 0.03
N ILE A 89 -12.14 0.83 0.16
CA ILE A 89 -12.74 -0.34 0.80
C ILE A 89 -11.99 -0.64 2.09
N GLY A 90 -12.71 -0.59 3.21
CA GLY A 90 -12.19 -0.96 4.53
C GLY A 90 -12.57 -2.38 4.93
N VAL A 91 -11.68 -3.08 5.63
CA VAL A 91 -11.97 -4.37 6.25
C VAL A 91 -11.62 -4.30 7.73
N LEU A 92 -12.63 -4.48 8.60
CA LEU A 92 -12.47 -4.27 10.04
C LEU A 92 -13.13 -5.41 10.84
N PRO A 93 -12.44 -6.00 11.83
CA PRO A 93 -13.04 -6.98 12.72
C PRO A 93 -14.02 -6.34 13.72
N ASN A 94 -15.16 -6.98 13.92
CA ASN A 94 -16.23 -6.53 14.83
C ASN A 94 -15.77 -6.20 16.26
N GLY A 95 -14.74 -6.86 16.77
CA GLY A 95 -14.21 -6.66 18.11
C GLY A 95 -13.20 -5.51 18.27
N LEU A 96 -12.83 -4.82 17.19
CA LEU A 96 -11.74 -3.82 17.20
C LEU A 96 -12.21 -2.37 17.29
N PHE A 97 -13.53 -2.08 17.28
CA PHE A 97 -14.08 -0.72 17.30
C PHE A 97 -13.60 0.13 18.48
N SER A 98 -13.21 -0.46 19.59
CA SER A 98 -12.64 0.28 20.74
C SER A 98 -11.20 0.73 20.56
N ARG A 99 -10.50 0.18 19.56
CA ARG A 99 -9.08 0.45 19.27
C ARG A 99 -8.84 1.07 17.90
N GLU A 100 -9.62 0.67 16.91
CA GLU A 100 -9.60 1.22 15.56
C GLU A 100 -10.98 1.79 15.25
N VAL A 101 -11.09 3.11 15.24
CA VAL A 101 -12.33 3.83 14.89
C VAL A 101 -12.56 3.63 13.39
N PRO A 102 -13.71 3.06 12.96
CA PRO A 102 -14.03 2.93 11.55
C PRO A 102 -14.06 4.30 10.85
N HIS A 103 -13.66 4.31 9.59
CA HIS A 103 -13.79 5.51 8.76
C HIS A 103 -15.25 5.71 8.32
N ASP A 104 -15.79 6.94 8.46
CA ASP A 104 -17.22 7.22 8.30
C ASP A 104 -17.70 7.21 6.84
N ASN A 105 -16.82 7.52 5.88
CA ASN A 105 -17.18 7.86 4.50
C ASN A 105 -16.66 6.87 3.45
N LEU A 106 -16.32 5.64 3.84
CA LEU A 106 -15.82 4.65 2.90
C LEU A 106 -16.83 4.31 1.81
N THR A 107 -16.33 3.99 0.62
CA THR A 107 -17.16 3.43 -0.45
C THR A 107 -17.82 2.12 0.00
N GLN A 108 -17.04 1.30 0.74
CA GLN A 108 -17.53 0.06 1.34
C GLN A 108 -16.74 -0.27 2.62
N LEU A 109 -17.45 -0.75 3.65
CA LEU A 109 -16.86 -1.30 4.86
C LEU A 109 -17.32 -2.74 5.05
N HIS A 110 -16.36 -3.66 5.07
CA HIS A 110 -16.60 -5.05 5.40
C HIS A 110 -16.31 -5.27 6.88
N LEU A 111 -17.31 -5.76 7.63
CA LEU A 111 -17.14 -6.23 8.99
C LEU A 111 -16.91 -7.73 8.98
N VAL A 112 -15.88 -8.18 9.66
CA VAL A 112 -15.47 -9.59 9.72
C VAL A 112 -15.36 -10.07 11.18
N ASP A 113 -15.30 -11.38 11.39
CA ASP A 113 -15.36 -11.97 12.75
C ASP A 113 -13.98 -12.05 13.41
N SER A 114 -12.90 -12.12 12.65
CA SER A 114 -11.55 -12.29 13.18
C SER A 114 -10.48 -11.49 12.41
N MET A 115 -9.29 -11.34 13.01
CA MET A 115 -8.12 -10.78 12.32
C MET A 115 -7.69 -11.65 11.14
N HIS A 116 -7.92 -12.96 11.21
CA HIS A 116 -7.62 -13.87 10.12
C HIS A 116 -8.52 -13.62 8.91
N ASP A 117 -9.83 -13.46 9.15
CA ASP A 117 -10.79 -13.12 8.10
C ASP A 117 -10.51 -11.76 7.49
N ARG A 118 -10.09 -10.76 8.31
CA ARG A 118 -9.64 -9.44 7.83
C ARG A 118 -8.52 -9.58 6.81
N LYS A 119 -7.41 -10.21 7.20
CA LYS A 119 -6.24 -10.35 6.34
C LYS A 119 -6.54 -11.16 5.08
N ARG A 120 -7.33 -12.23 5.23
CA ARG A 120 -7.78 -13.04 4.11
C ARG A 120 -8.62 -12.23 3.12
N LEU A 121 -9.61 -11.49 3.59
CA LEU A 121 -10.49 -10.70 2.73
C LEU A 121 -9.72 -9.55 2.05
N MET A 122 -8.81 -8.87 2.78
CA MET A 122 -7.94 -7.86 2.17
C MET A 122 -7.08 -8.45 1.06
N TYR A 123 -6.54 -9.65 1.27
CA TYR A 123 -5.78 -10.37 0.25
C TYR A 123 -6.67 -10.67 -0.97
N ASP A 124 -7.86 -11.24 -0.77
CA ASP A 124 -8.75 -11.65 -1.86
C ASP A 124 -9.24 -10.46 -2.71
N LEU A 125 -9.45 -9.29 -2.09
CA LEU A 125 -9.92 -8.07 -2.76
C LEU A 125 -8.83 -7.32 -3.53
N SER A 126 -7.55 -7.60 -3.29
CA SER A 126 -6.42 -6.83 -3.83
C SER A 126 -5.72 -7.57 -4.97
N ASP A 127 -5.15 -6.85 -5.93
CA ASP A 127 -4.34 -7.39 -7.03
C ASP A 127 -2.83 -7.36 -6.73
N GLY A 128 -2.43 -6.58 -5.73
CA GLY A 128 -1.08 -6.44 -5.21
C GLY A 128 -1.07 -5.57 -3.96
N PHE A 129 0.09 -5.42 -3.31
CA PHE A 129 0.21 -4.72 -2.04
C PHE A 129 1.28 -3.63 -2.06
N VAL A 130 0.92 -2.45 -1.53
CA VAL A 130 1.86 -1.39 -1.18
C VAL A 130 1.98 -1.32 0.34
N ILE A 131 3.22 -1.30 0.83
CA ILE A 131 3.52 -1.25 2.25
C ILE A 131 4.08 0.13 2.57
N LEU A 132 3.34 0.95 3.28
CA LEU A 132 3.79 2.22 3.83
C LEU A 132 4.47 2.01 5.20
N PRO A 133 5.26 2.97 5.68
CA PRO A 133 5.80 2.93 7.03
C PRO A 133 4.74 2.62 8.08
N GLY A 134 5.06 1.72 9.01
CA GLY A 134 4.13 1.25 10.03
C GLY A 134 4.80 0.44 11.12
N GLY A 135 3.98 -0.09 12.02
CA GLY A 135 4.45 -0.85 13.17
C GLY A 135 4.30 -2.37 13.03
N LEU A 136 4.12 -3.04 14.18
CA LEU A 136 4.05 -4.50 14.25
C LEU A 136 2.89 -5.09 13.41
N GLY A 137 1.72 -4.43 13.36
CA GLY A 137 0.60 -4.89 12.53
C GLY A 137 0.95 -4.85 11.05
N THR A 138 1.61 -3.79 10.59
CA THR A 138 2.06 -3.65 9.21
C THR A 138 3.09 -4.72 8.84
N LEU A 139 4.02 -5.04 9.75
CA LEU A 139 4.99 -6.12 9.56
C LEU A 139 4.33 -7.50 9.55
N ASP A 140 3.34 -7.75 10.41
CA ASP A 140 2.57 -9.00 10.43
C ASP A 140 1.85 -9.21 9.08
N GLU A 141 1.17 -8.18 8.56
CA GLU A 141 0.49 -8.23 7.27
C GLU A 141 1.45 -8.42 6.09
N LEU A 142 2.60 -7.72 6.11
CA LEU A 142 3.66 -7.86 5.10
C LEU A 142 4.21 -9.29 5.05
N PHE A 143 4.60 -9.83 6.20
CA PHE A 143 5.21 -11.17 6.25
C PHE A 143 4.19 -12.27 5.99
N GLU A 144 2.93 -12.09 6.37
CA GLU A 144 1.88 -13.05 6.03
C GLU A 144 1.63 -13.09 4.52
N ALA A 145 1.47 -11.93 3.86
CA ALA A 145 1.30 -11.86 2.40
C ALA A 145 2.50 -12.46 1.66
N ALA A 146 3.73 -12.16 2.08
CA ALA A 146 4.93 -12.76 1.51
C ALA A 146 5.00 -14.28 1.72
N THR A 147 4.61 -14.76 2.90
CA THR A 147 4.56 -16.20 3.22
C THR A 147 3.51 -16.91 2.38
N TRP A 148 2.33 -16.32 2.19
CA TRP A 148 1.28 -16.88 1.35
C TRP A 148 1.73 -16.99 -0.11
N ASN A 149 2.43 -15.99 -0.63
CA ASN A 149 3.05 -16.07 -1.96
C ASN A 149 4.11 -17.18 -2.02
N GLN A 150 5.01 -17.26 -1.04
CA GLN A 150 6.07 -18.27 -1.00
C GLN A 150 5.50 -19.69 -0.97
N LEU A 151 4.42 -19.91 -0.23
CA LEU A 151 3.76 -21.20 -0.09
C LEU A 151 2.71 -21.47 -1.17
N LYS A 152 2.46 -20.50 -2.06
CA LYS A 152 1.42 -20.56 -3.10
C LYS A 152 0.04 -20.92 -2.56
N LEU A 153 -0.32 -20.32 -1.41
CA LEU A 153 -1.60 -20.61 -0.76
C LEU A 153 -2.78 -19.97 -1.48
N HIS A 154 -2.53 -18.94 -2.28
CA HIS A 154 -3.53 -18.23 -3.05
C HIS A 154 -3.03 -17.97 -4.48
N GLU A 155 -3.89 -18.16 -5.46
CA GLU A 155 -3.61 -17.87 -6.87
C GLU A 155 -4.62 -16.84 -7.40
N PRO A 156 -4.18 -15.87 -8.22
CA PRO A 156 -2.79 -15.61 -8.60
C PRO A 156 -1.97 -15.03 -7.45
N LEU A 157 -0.65 -15.25 -7.47
CA LEU A 157 0.28 -14.62 -6.51
C LEU A 157 0.24 -13.11 -6.65
N LYS A 158 0.40 -12.39 -5.54
CA LYS A 158 0.20 -10.94 -5.47
C LYS A 158 1.51 -10.20 -5.19
N PRO A 159 1.98 -9.33 -6.11
CA PRO A 159 3.20 -8.58 -5.92
C PRO A 159 3.12 -7.66 -4.71
N ILE A 160 4.28 -7.40 -4.10
CA ILE A 160 4.43 -6.55 -2.91
C ILE A 160 5.52 -5.54 -3.18
N THR A 161 5.27 -4.27 -2.89
CA THR A 161 6.28 -3.21 -2.88
C THR A 161 6.23 -2.41 -1.58
N MET A 162 7.40 -2.08 -1.06
CA MET A 162 7.57 -1.30 0.16
C MET A 162 7.91 0.13 -0.23
N LEU A 163 6.93 1.03 -0.09
CA LEU A 163 7.06 2.43 -0.46
C LEU A 163 7.74 3.21 0.66
N ASP A 164 8.93 3.74 0.35
CA ASP A 164 9.86 4.29 1.33
C ASP A 164 10.70 5.43 0.73
N GLN A 165 10.42 6.65 1.14
CA GLN A 165 11.20 7.83 0.73
C GLN A 165 12.38 8.15 1.66
N ASP A 166 12.30 7.79 2.94
CA ASP A 166 13.22 8.23 4.00
C ASP A 166 14.02 7.08 4.63
N ASP A 167 14.26 6.01 3.88
CA ASP A 167 15.04 4.85 4.35
C ASP A 167 14.46 4.13 5.59
N PHE A 168 13.15 4.32 5.84
CA PHE A 168 12.46 3.69 6.98
C PHE A 168 12.63 2.17 7.00
N TRP A 169 12.57 1.54 5.83
CA TRP A 169 12.67 0.09 5.68
C TRP A 169 14.10 -0.43 5.49
N LEU A 170 15.12 0.44 5.45
CA LEU A 170 16.50 0.05 5.14
C LEU A 170 17.04 -1.04 6.07
N ALA A 171 16.80 -0.92 7.37
CA ALA A 171 17.24 -1.93 8.35
C ALA A 171 16.53 -3.28 8.15
N LEU A 172 15.26 -3.27 7.73
CA LEU A 172 14.52 -4.49 7.43
C LEU A 172 15.04 -5.16 6.16
N PHE A 173 15.37 -4.41 5.12
CA PHE A 173 16.00 -4.96 3.91
C PHE A 173 17.36 -5.60 4.25
N ALA A 174 18.20 -4.93 5.05
CA ALA A 174 19.47 -5.49 5.51
C ALA A 174 19.29 -6.78 6.33
N PHE A 175 18.25 -6.84 7.17
CA PHE A 175 17.91 -8.06 7.90
C PHE A 175 17.45 -9.18 6.95
N LEU A 176 16.59 -8.89 5.97
CA LEU A 176 16.16 -9.86 4.96
C LEU A 176 17.34 -10.40 4.15
N ASP A 177 18.28 -9.53 3.74
CA ASP A 177 19.51 -9.94 3.05
C ASP A 177 20.35 -10.87 3.94
N ARG A 178 20.47 -10.56 5.23
CA ARG A 178 21.15 -11.43 6.18
C ARG A 178 20.50 -12.80 6.29
N THR A 179 19.16 -12.89 6.23
CA THR A 179 18.46 -14.20 6.27
C THR A 179 18.74 -15.05 5.03
N VAL A 180 19.00 -14.42 3.89
CA VAL A 180 19.46 -15.10 2.67
C VAL A 180 20.89 -15.62 2.85
N ASP A 181 21.80 -14.76 3.31
CA ASP A 181 23.20 -15.13 3.52
C ASP A 181 23.39 -16.34 4.43
N VAL A 182 22.56 -16.44 5.47
CA VAL A 182 22.61 -17.59 6.42
C VAL A 182 21.72 -18.76 6.00
N GLY A 183 21.04 -18.68 4.86
CA GLY A 183 20.29 -19.78 4.25
C GLY A 183 18.87 -20.02 4.79
N PHE A 184 18.28 -19.11 5.58
CA PHE A 184 16.89 -19.24 6.04
C PHE A 184 15.88 -18.83 4.97
N VAL A 185 16.22 -17.84 4.13
CA VAL A 185 15.36 -17.36 3.05
C VAL A 185 16.04 -17.62 1.71
N LYS A 186 15.29 -18.15 0.73
CA LYS A 186 15.81 -18.35 -0.62
C LYS A 186 15.99 -16.99 -1.32
N PRO A 187 17.01 -16.81 -2.17
CA PRO A 187 17.18 -15.56 -2.95
C PRO A 187 15.91 -15.19 -3.74
N THR A 188 15.20 -16.15 -4.32
CA THR A 188 13.94 -15.92 -5.04
C THR A 188 12.84 -15.38 -4.14
N ALA A 189 12.74 -15.83 -2.89
CA ALA A 189 11.77 -15.32 -1.93
C ALA A 189 12.10 -13.88 -1.49
N ARG A 190 13.39 -13.53 -1.39
CA ARG A 190 13.84 -12.17 -1.10
C ARG A 190 13.39 -11.16 -2.16
N LEU A 191 13.29 -11.56 -3.43
CA LEU A 191 12.84 -10.71 -4.54
C LEU A 191 11.37 -10.27 -4.40
N MET A 192 10.57 -10.93 -3.58
CA MET A 192 9.20 -10.51 -3.30
C MET A 192 9.12 -9.17 -2.54
N PHE A 193 10.19 -8.80 -1.83
CA PHE A 193 10.29 -7.55 -1.08
C PHE A 193 10.95 -6.49 -1.95
N GLN A 194 10.18 -5.81 -2.79
CA GLN A 194 10.65 -4.70 -3.61
C GLN A 194 10.64 -3.39 -2.83
N ARG A 195 11.49 -2.45 -3.22
CA ARG A 195 11.49 -1.08 -2.69
C ARG A 195 11.11 -0.11 -3.79
N SER A 196 10.25 0.84 -3.47
CA SER A 196 9.92 1.97 -4.33
C SER A 196 10.07 3.28 -3.55
N VAL A 197 10.41 4.36 -4.24
CA VAL A 197 10.58 5.69 -3.62
C VAL A 197 9.48 6.67 -4.00
N SER A 198 8.55 6.26 -4.85
CA SER A 198 7.38 7.06 -5.23
C SER A 198 6.14 6.18 -5.45
N PRO A 199 4.92 6.74 -5.31
CA PRO A 199 3.69 6.02 -5.60
C PRO A 199 3.62 5.47 -7.03
N CYS A 200 4.06 6.24 -8.03
CA CYS A 200 4.07 5.79 -9.43
C CYS A 200 4.98 4.56 -9.61
N GLU A 201 6.21 4.63 -9.10
CA GLU A 201 7.15 3.51 -9.15
C GLU A 201 6.58 2.27 -8.44
N ALA A 202 5.91 2.46 -7.29
CA ALA A 202 5.27 1.36 -6.57
C ALA A 202 4.22 0.65 -7.45
N LEU A 203 3.35 1.40 -8.12
CA LEU A 203 2.32 0.83 -8.99
C LEU A 203 2.91 0.17 -10.25
N ASP A 204 3.97 0.74 -10.81
CA ASP A 204 4.67 0.17 -11.96
C ASP A 204 5.38 -1.15 -11.61
N GLN A 205 6.00 -1.23 -10.42
CA GLN A 205 6.57 -2.47 -9.90
C GLN A 205 5.50 -3.55 -9.71
N LEU A 206 4.31 -3.21 -9.17
CA LEU A 206 3.22 -4.17 -9.03
C LEU A 206 2.73 -4.71 -10.37
N ARG A 207 2.71 -3.88 -11.42
CA ARG A 207 2.29 -4.28 -12.77
C ARG A 207 3.30 -5.18 -13.47
N SER A 208 4.57 -4.91 -13.28
CA SER A 208 5.68 -5.57 -13.99
C SER A 208 6.26 -6.77 -13.25
N PHE A 209 5.81 -7.06 -12.02
CA PHE A 209 6.39 -8.13 -11.21
C PHE A 209 6.04 -9.52 -11.77
N GLU A 210 7.08 -10.31 -11.99
CA GLU A 210 7.00 -11.73 -12.36
C GLU A 210 7.48 -12.60 -11.19
N PHE A 211 6.73 -13.68 -10.90
CA PHE A 211 7.03 -14.64 -9.82
C PHE A 211 7.88 -15.81 -10.28
#